data_fb359360f2b53dbb77c0b1773518a3d4
#
_entry.id   fb359360f2b53dbb77c0b1773518a3d4
#
_cell.length_a   1.000
_cell.length_b   1.000
_cell.length_c   1.000
_cell.angle_alpha   90.00
_cell.angle_beta   90.00
_cell.angle_gamma   90.00
#
_symmetry.space_group_name_H-M   'P 1'
#
loop_
_entity.id
_entity.type
_entity.pdbx_description
1 polymer ?
#
loop_
_entity_poly.entity_id
_entity_poly.type
_entity_poly.pdbx_seq_one_letter_code
_entity_poly.pdbx_strand_id
1 'polypeptide(L)'
;PFCHQQHTADGLQPLDTPFWNQAIESLAKDGLRVMALAYKAVPQQSELGYTDAEQNLILLALVGITDPPRAEAIASITQCQSAGIQVKMITGDNPHTATAIARQLGLRTTRVYTGAELDGFDQKRLQTEVQQCDVYARTSPAHKLRIVEALQHNGEVVAMTGDGVNDAPALQKADIGIAMGCKGTDAAKDASDLVLTDDNFATIVTAVQQGRTVYDNIVKAILFILPTSLAEASVISIAILLGLVLPITPAQILWVNMITAITLALALSFETTEPGTMQRAPRPRQQGLITAHVLQRLLFVGALGSVLVFGLLYLALQRGDSVEQARTLAVNALVFYEIFYLFNCRSQQPLWQHRQPVGGPPVWIAVVAVVCLQLMFNYLPGLKDVFQSQGLDTREWSWVLGGSALVLVIVELEKWLRSNRAGPG
;
A
#
# COMPACT_ATOMS: atom_id res chain seq x y z
N PRO A 1 42.89 -12.40 -24.13
CA PRO A 1 44.14 -11.60 -24.38
C PRO A 1 45.34 -12.17 -23.62
N PHE A 2 45.15 -12.85 -22.45
CA PHE A 2 46.25 -13.33 -21.62
C PHE A 2 46.72 -14.78 -21.93
N CYS A 3 45.86 -15.58 -22.62
CA CYS A 3 46.16 -16.97 -22.98
C CYS A 3 46.50 -17.08 -24.45
N HIS A 4 47.56 -17.85 -24.74
CA HIS A 4 47.98 -18.19 -26.09
C HIS A 4 47.84 -19.69 -26.41
N GLN A 5 47.68 -20.49 -25.37
CA GLN A 5 47.53 -21.95 -25.45
C GLN A 5 46.33 -22.42 -24.63
N GLN A 6 45.85 -23.59 -24.95
CA GLN A 6 44.84 -24.31 -24.20
C GLN A 6 45.32 -25.71 -23.82
N HIS A 7 44.80 -26.21 -22.70
CA HIS A 7 45.07 -27.58 -22.28
C HIS A 7 43.92 -28.48 -22.77
N THR A 8 44.25 -29.47 -23.57
CA THR A 8 43.29 -30.45 -24.09
C THR A 8 43.65 -31.86 -23.60
N ALA A 9 42.81 -32.85 -23.84
CA ALA A 9 43.11 -34.27 -23.52
C ALA A 9 44.37 -34.77 -24.20
N ASP A 10 44.71 -34.20 -25.37
CA ASP A 10 45.89 -34.57 -26.17
C ASP A 10 47.11 -33.72 -25.84
N GLY A 11 47.06 -32.85 -24.81
CA GLY A 11 48.13 -31.98 -24.36
C GLY A 11 47.93 -30.50 -24.68
N LEU A 12 49.03 -29.72 -24.69
CA LEU A 12 49.00 -28.29 -24.97
C LEU A 12 48.85 -28.02 -26.46
N GLN A 13 47.88 -27.19 -26.81
CA GLN A 13 47.60 -26.79 -28.19
C GLN A 13 47.46 -25.25 -28.27
N PRO A 14 47.62 -24.65 -29.46
CA PRO A 14 47.25 -23.25 -29.67
C PRO A 14 45.84 -22.99 -29.25
N LEU A 15 45.56 -21.76 -28.73
CA LEU A 15 44.25 -21.37 -28.28
C LEU A 15 43.23 -21.33 -29.43
N ASP A 16 42.18 -22.15 -29.38
CA ASP A 16 41.01 -22.10 -30.30
C ASP A 16 40.07 -20.98 -29.87
N THR A 17 40.39 -19.76 -30.23
CA THR A 17 39.61 -18.58 -29.89
C THR A 17 38.13 -18.64 -30.33
N PRO A 18 37.82 -19.12 -31.58
CA PRO A 18 36.42 -19.28 -31.99
C PRO A 18 35.60 -20.22 -31.09
N PHE A 19 36.16 -21.39 -30.76
CA PHE A 19 35.50 -22.36 -29.86
C PHE A 19 35.24 -21.78 -28.49
N TRP A 20 36.21 -21.13 -27.86
CA TRP A 20 36.07 -20.56 -26.54
C TRP A 20 35.12 -19.38 -26.52
N ASN A 21 35.12 -18.53 -27.56
CA ASN A 21 34.12 -17.43 -27.64
C ASN A 21 32.70 -17.96 -27.77
N GLN A 22 32.48 -19.02 -28.57
CA GLN A 22 31.17 -19.65 -28.68
C GLN A 22 30.72 -20.28 -27.35
N ALA A 23 31.67 -20.93 -26.62
CA ALA A 23 31.38 -21.48 -25.31
C ALA A 23 31.05 -20.37 -24.28
N ILE A 24 31.77 -19.25 -24.29
CA ILE A 24 31.44 -18.08 -23.45
C ILE A 24 30.04 -17.54 -23.76
N GLU A 25 29.71 -17.38 -25.04
CA GLU A 25 28.38 -16.92 -25.45
C GLU A 25 27.28 -17.87 -25.03
N SER A 26 27.47 -19.18 -25.17
CA SER A 26 26.54 -20.21 -24.76
C SER A 26 26.26 -20.13 -23.25
N LEU A 27 27.31 -20.15 -22.43
CA LEU A 27 27.20 -20.05 -20.98
C LEU A 27 26.56 -18.71 -20.54
N ALA A 28 26.90 -17.62 -21.22
CA ALA A 28 26.31 -16.30 -20.93
C ALA A 28 24.83 -16.22 -21.31
N LYS A 29 24.39 -16.89 -22.40
CA LYS A 29 22.95 -17.00 -22.78
C LYS A 29 22.12 -17.74 -21.73
N ASP A 30 22.74 -18.69 -21.03
CA ASP A 30 22.11 -19.42 -19.91
C ASP A 30 22.11 -18.59 -18.60
N GLY A 31 22.56 -17.34 -18.64
CA GLY A 31 22.58 -16.45 -17.49
C GLY A 31 23.75 -16.64 -16.54
N LEU A 32 24.76 -17.41 -16.96
CA LEU A 32 25.93 -17.69 -16.12
C LEU A 32 26.95 -16.56 -16.21
N ARG A 33 27.56 -16.20 -15.09
CA ARG A 33 28.77 -15.36 -15.04
C ARG A 33 29.95 -16.23 -15.40
N VAL A 34 30.53 -16.01 -16.56
CA VAL A 34 31.63 -16.83 -17.08
C VAL A 34 32.97 -16.35 -16.55
N MET A 35 33.73 -17.24 -15.94
CA MET A 35 35.10 -17.04 -15.52
C MET A 35 36.01 -18.03 -16.22
N ALA A 36 37.20 -17.58 -16.65
CA ALA A 36 38.21 -18.43 -17.21
C ALA A 36 39.22 -18.86 -16.14
N LEU A 37 39.56 -20.13 -16.11
CA LEU A 37 40.62 -20.67 -15.30
C LEU A 37 41.82 -20.89 -16.23
N ALA A 38 42.95 -20.32 -15.84
CA ALA A 38 44.21 -20.47 -16.59
C ALA A 38 45.41 -20.66 -15.62
N TYR A 39 46.44 -21.28 -16.09
CA TYR A 39 47.64 -21.52 -15.31
C TYR A 39 48.88 -21.21 -16.11
N LYS A 40 50.03 -21.07 -15.43
CA LYS A 40 51.36 -20.91 -15.99
C LYS A 40 52.34 -21.71 -15.15
N ALA A 41 53.14 -22.54 -15.78
CA ALA A 41 54.26 -23.21 -15.12
C ALA A 41 55.43 -22.23 -14.90
N VAL A 42 55.83 -22.07 -13.65
CA VAL A 42 56.95 -21.20 -13.27
C VAL A 42 58.03 -22.01 -12.55
N PRO A 43 59.34 -21.69 -12.70
CA PRO A 43 60.39 -22.35 -11.95
C PRO A 43 60.22 -22.16 -10.44
N GLN A 44 60.58 -23.16 -9.66
CA GLN A 44 60.31 -23.24 -8.19
C GLN A 44 61.00 -22.11 -7.35
N GLN A 45 61.89 -21.33 -7.94
CA GLN A 45 62.67 -20.26 -7.26
C GLN A 45 62.33 -18.86 -7.79
N SER A 46 61.24 -18.66 -8.54
CA SER A 46 60.90 -17.35 -9.11
C SER A 46 60.08 -16.52 -8.13
N GLU A 47 60.47 -15.25 -7.92
CA GLU A 47 59.57 -14.26 -7.34
C GLU A 47 58.45 -13.92 -8.37
N LEU A 48 57.21 -14.16 -8.00
CA LEU A 48 56.05 -13.92 -8.86
C LEU A 48 55.58 -12.47 -8.74
N GLY A 49 55.55 -11.78 -9.89
CA GLY A 49 54.96 -10.44 -10.01
C GLY A 49 53.57 -10.49 -10.69
N TYR A 50 52.79 -9.41 -10.59
CA TYR A 50 51.50 -9.27 -11.27
C TYR A 50 51.60 -9.45 -12.79
N THR A 51 52.70 -9.03 -13.40
CA THR A 51 52.95 -9.18 -14.84
C THR A 51 53.08 -10.64 -15.28
N ASP A 52 53.48 -11.54 -14.38
CA ASP A 52 53.56 -12.97 -14.69
C ASP A 52 52.17 -13.61 -14.83
N ALA A 53 51.17 -13.04 -14.17
CA ALA A 53 49.78 -13.47 -14.28
C ALA A 53 49.02 -12.89 -15.49
N GLU A 54 49.63 -11.96 -16.22
CA GLU A 54 49.02 -11.27 -17.35
C GLU A 54 49.51 -11.75 -18.73
N GLN A 55 50.49 -12.63 -18.77
CA GLN A 55 51.14 -13.07 -20.04
C GLN A 55 51.41 -14.56 -20.07
N ASN A 56 51.24 -15.13 -21.27
CA ASN A 56 51.57 -16.54 -21.58
C ASN A 56 50.86 -17.56 -20.67
N LEU A 57 49.63 -17.30 -20.35
CA LEU A 57 48.80 -18.24 -19.61
C LEU A 57 48.27 -19.35 -20.54
N ILE A 58 48.06 -20.52 -19.97
CA ILE A 58 47.43 -21.67 -20.61
C ILE A 58 45.99 -21.76 -20.10
N LEU A 59 45.02 -21.67 -21.00
CA LEU A 59 43.62 -21.79 -20.66
C LEU A 59 43.28 -23.24 -20.30
N LEU A 60 42.71 -23.44 -19.12
CA LEU A 60 42.34 -24.77 -18.63
C LEU A 60 40.86 -25.05 -18.82
N ALA A 61 40.02 -24.11 -18.43
CA ALA A 61 38.54 -24.30 -18.45
C ALA A 61 37.78 -22.97 -18.36
N LEU A 62 36.53 -23.01 -18.72
CA LEU A 62 35.56 -21.99 -18.37
C LEU A 62 34.66 -22.52 -17.25
N VAL A 63 34.35 -21.67 -16.30
CA VAL A 63 33.42 -21.95 -15.20
C VAL A 63 32.27 -20.99 -15.30
N GLY A 64 31.05 -21.51 -15.39
CA GLY A 64 29.83 -20.73 -15.30
C GLY A 64 29.35 -20.69 -13.85
N ILE A 65 29.26 -19.50 -13.28
CA ILE A 65 28.75 -19.26 -11.94
C ILE A 65 27.34 -18.73 -12.09
N THR A 66 26.37 -19.33 -11.37
CA THR A 66 25.00 -18.85 -11.31
C THR A 66 24.61 -18.50 -9.87
N ASP A 67 23.90 -17.41 -9.73
CA ASP A 67 23.19 -17.03 -8.51
C ASP A 67 21.71 -16.86 -8.91
N PRO A 68 20.92 -17.94 -8.87
CA PRO A 68 19.54 -17.89 -9.33
C PRO A 68 18.68 -16.97 -8.45
N PRO A 69 17.68 -16.29 -9.03
CA PRO A 69 16.77 -15.50 -8.25
C PRO A 69 16.06 -16.35 -7.18
N ARG A 70 15.88 -15.77 -6.00
CA ARG A 70 15.16 -16.42 -4.92
C ARG A 70 13.69 -16.64 -5.33
N ALA A 71 13.11 -17.79 -4.98
CA ALA A 71 11.71 -18.11 -5.32
C ALA A 71 10.72 -17.05 -4.78
N GLU A 72 11.01 -16.51 -3.58
CA GLU A 72 10.22 -15.44 -2.95
C GLU A 72 10.26 -14.14 -3.77
N ALA A 73 11.39 -13.82 -4.40
CA ALA A 73 11.50 -12.63 -5.25
C ALA A 73 10.65 -12.77 -6.53
N ILE A 74 10.62 -13.97 -7.14
CA ILE A 74 9.78 -14.26 -8.31
C ILE A 74 8.31 -14.09 -7.97
N ALA A 75 7.86 -14.69 -6.85
CA ALA A 75 6.48 -14.57 -6.38
C ALA A 75 6.10 -13.11 -6.08
N SER A 76 7.01 -12.37 -5.46
CA SER A 76 6.83 -10.97 -5.10
C SER A 76 6.70 -10.05 -6.33
N ILE A 77 7.52 -10.27 -7.35
CA ILE A 77 7.43 -9.52 -8.62
C ILE A 77 6.09 -9.80 -9.30
N THR A 78 5.63 -11.04 -9.31
CA THR A 78 4.31 -11.39 -9.84
C THR A 78 3.19 -10.68 -9.09
N GLN A 79 3.28 -10.57 -7.76
CA GLN A 79 2.31 -9.80 -6.96
C GLN A 79 2.37 -8.29 -7.25
N CYS A 80 3.56 -7.72 -7.42
CA CYS A 80 3.72 -6.33 -7.85
C CYS A 80 3.04 -6.07 -9.20
N GLN A 81 3.27 -6.94 -10.18
CA GLN A 81 2.67 -6.83 -11.51
C GLN A 81 1.14 -6.92 -11.45
N SER A 82 0.61 -7.85 -10.65
CA SER A 82 -0.84 -7.98 -10.40
C SER A 82 -1.43 -6.72 -9.76
N ALA A 83 -0.62 -6.04 -8.93
CA ALA A 83 -0.98 -4.79 -8.27
C ALA A 83 -0.78 -3.55 -9.16
N GLY A 84 -0.41 -3.73 -10.44
CA GLY A 84 -0.13 -2.65 -11.40
C GLY A 84 1.17 -1.91 -11.11
N ILE A 85 2.08 -2.50 -10.33
CA ILE A 85 3.38 -1.92 -10.01
C ILE A 85 4.41 -2.46 -11.01
N GLN A 86 5.09 -1.56 -11.71
CA GLN A 86 6.18 -1.93 -12.61
C GLN A 86 7.46 -2.15 -11.82
N VAL A 87 8.06 -3.32 -11.97
CA VAL A 87 9.37 -3.64 -11.39
C VAL A 87 10.44 -3.51 -12.46
N LYS A 88 11.51 -2.80 -12.13
CA LYS A 88 12.66 -2.58 -13.05
C LYS A 88 13.93 -3.08 -12.40
N MET A 89 14.73 -3.77 -13.18
CA MET A 89 16.04 -4.29 -12.75
C MET A 89 17.16 -3.42 -13.32
N ILE A 90 17.99 -2.90 -12.44
CA ILE A 90 19.15 -2.06 -12.79
C ILE A 90 20.40 -2.75 -12.22
N THR A 91 21.30 -3.20 -13.08
CA THR A 91 22.46 -4.00 -12.69
C THR A 91 23.75 -3.55 -13.37
N GLY A 92 24.87 -3.81 -12.73
CA GLY A 92 26.22 -3.69 -13.33
C GLY A 92 26.60 -4.87 -14.22
N ASP A 93 25.82 -5.94 -14.26
CA ASP A 93 26.10 -7.17 -15.00
C ASP A 93 26.03 -6.98 -16.51
N ASN A 94 26.55 -7.99 -17.22
CA ASN A 94 26.47 -8.08 -18.68
C ASN A 94 25.00 -8.16 -19.15
N PRO A 95 24.64 -7.55 -20.30
CA PRO A 95 23.28 -7.59 -20.84
C PRO A 95 22.69 -9.01 -21.03
N HIS A 96 23.49 -9.99 -21.42
CA HIS A 96 23.02 -11.36 -21.58
C HIS A 96 22.63 -11.99 -20.23
N THR A 97 23.48 -11.85 -19.21
CA THR A 97 23.22 -12.31 -17.85
C THR A 97 22.00 -11.59 -17.26
N ALA A 98 21.94 -10.26 -17.40
CA ALA A 98 20.80 -9.46 -16.95
C ALA A 98 19.48 -9.90 -17.61
N THR A 99 19.51 -10.18 -18.91
CA THR A 99 18.32 -10.66 -19.65
C THR A 99 17.88 -12.03 -19.15
N ALA A 100 18.81 -12.96 -18.90
CA ALA A 100 18.48 -14.29 -18.43
C ALA A 100 17.86 -14.27 -17.03
N ILE A 101 18.43 -13.49 -16.10
CA ILE A 101 17.90 -13.30 -14.75
C ILE A 101 16.52 -12.60 -14.81
N ALA A 102 16.37 -11.57 -15.62
CA ALA A 102 15.10 -10.87 -15.79
C ALA A 102 13.98 -11.77 -16.30
N ARG A 103 14.27 -12.69 -17.23
CA ARG A 103 13.29 -13.70 -17.68
C ARG A 103 12.87 -14.64 -16.56
N GLN A 104 13.81 -15.10 -15.73
CA GLN A 104 13.49 -15.93 -14.56
C GLN A 104 12.63 -15.20 -13.55
N LEU A 105 12.81 -13.87 -13.40
CA LEU A 105 12.03 -12.99 -12.56
C LEU A 105 10.66 -12.62 -13.16
N GLY A 106 10.37 -12.98 -14.41
CA GLY A 106 9.13 -12.61 -15.09
C GLY A 106 9.05 -11.15 -15.52
N LEU A 107 10.21 -10.47 -15.68
CA LEU A 107 10.28 -9.10 -16.18
C LEU A 107 10.22 -9.07 -17.71
N ARG A 108 9.78 -7.95 -18.28
CA ARG A 108 9.79 -7.74 -19.74
C ARG A 108 11.24 -7.60 -20.24
N THR A 109 11.62 -8.44 -21.17
CA THR A 109 12.96 -8.45 -21.76
C THR A 109 12.96 -8.11 -23.26
N THR A 110 11.88 -7.52 -23.76
CA THR A 110 11.76 -7.07 -25.15
C THR A 110 12.73 -5.94 -25.48
N ARG A 111 13.05 -5.13 -24.47
CA ARG A 111 14.06 -4.06 -24.53
C ARG A 111 14.98 -4.17 -23.32
N VAL A 112 16.27 -4.11 -23.56
CA VAL A 112 17.32 -4.08 -22.54
C VAL A 112 18.29 -2.98 -22.95
N TYR A 113 18.53 -1.99 -22.09
CA TYR A 113 19.46 -0.92 -22.37
C TYR A 113 20.72 -1.05 -21.54
N THR A 114 21.85 -0.78 -22.17
CA THR A 114 23.15 -0.68 -21.50
C THR A 114 23.40 0.76 -21.02
N GLY A 115 24.32 0.93 -20.06
CA GLY A 115 24.76 2.26 -19.63
C GLY A 115 25.26 3.12 -20.81
N ALA A 116 26.03 2.55 -21.73
CA ALA A 116 26.52 3.26 -22.92
C ALA A 116 25.39 3.75 -23.86
N GLU A 117 24.32 2.99 -24.00
CA GLU A 117 23.13 3.43 -24.75
C GLU A 117 22.38 4.55 -24.02
N LEU A 118 22.27 4.45 -22.68
CA LEU A 118 21.65 5.48 -21.86
C LEU A 118 22.40 6.81 -21.91
N ASP A 119 23.73 6.80 -22.05
CA ASP A 119 24.53 8.00 -22.23
C ASP A 119 24.18 8.77 -23.52
N GLY A 120 23.76 8.03 -24.56
CA GLY A 120 23.29 8.60 -25.82
C GLY A 120 21.84 9.13 -25.80
N PHE A 121 21.08 8.92 -24.73
CA PHE A 121 19.69 9.37 -24.63
C PHE A 121 19.63 10.80 -24.07
N ASP A 122 18.91 11.67 -24.78
CA ASP A 122 18.44 12.92 -24.20
C ASP A 122 17.32 12.66 -23.17
N GLN A 123 16.97 13.68 -22.41
CA GLN A 123 15.99 13.55 -21.34
C GLN A 123 14.59 13.12 -21.83
N LYS A 124 14.15 13.63 -22.97
CA LYS A 124 12.85 13.30 -23.55
C LYS A 124 12.77 11.85 -24.01
N ARG A 125 13.84 11.39 -24.66
CA ARG A 125 13.94 9.99 -25.11
C ARG A 125 13.97 9.06 -23.89
N LEU A 126 14.75 9.39 -22.87
CA LEU A 126 14.82 8.58 -21.64
C LEU A 126 13.45 8.48 -20.98
N GLN A 127 12.69 9.58 -20.84
CA GLN A 127 11.32 9.59 -20.30
C GLN A 127 10.37 8.65 -21.07
N THR A 128 10.50 8.56 -22.38
CA THR A 128 9.69 7.65 -23.19
C THR A 128 10.14 6.20 -23.01
N GLU A 129 11.44 5.94 -23.08
CA GLU A 129 11.98 4.58 -23.05
C GLU A 129 11.86 3.90 -21.67
N VAL A 130 11.91 4.66 -20.55
CA VAL A 130 11.77 4.09 -19.20
C VAL A 130 10.41 3.47 -18.96
N GLN A 131 9.37 3.85 -19.69
CA GLN A 131 8.03 3.23 -19.55
C GLN A 131 7.97 1.83 -20.16
N GLN A 132 8.79 1.56 -21.17
CA GLN A 132 8.75 0.33 -21.97
C GLN A 132 9.88 -0.64 -21.63
N CYS A 133 10.92 -0.18 -20.92
CA CYS A 133 12.09 -0.97 -20.55
C CYS A 133 12.04 -1.33 -19.06
N ASP A 134 12.25 -2.60 -18.75
CA ASP A 134 12.33 -3.09 -17.36
C ASP A 134 13.73 -3.54 -16.97
N VAL A 135 14.70 -3.58 -17.91
CA VAL A 135 16.04 -4.14 -17.66
C VAL A 135 17.13 -3.18 -18.15
N TYR A 136 18.02 -2.81 -17.25
CA TYR A 136 19.16 -1.94 -17.50
C TYR A 136 20.45 -2.62 -17.04
N ALA A 137 21.41 -2.81 -17.96
CA ALA A 137 22.63 -3.55 -17.75
C ALA A 137 23.88 -2.65 -17.83
N ARG A 138 24.98 -3.01 -17.18
CA ARG A 138 26.23 -2.22 -17.13
C ARG A 138 25.99 -0.75 -16.78
N THR A 139 25.13 -0.52 -15.81
CA THR A 139 24.78 0.84 -15.37
C THR A 139 25.79 1.39 -14.36
N SER A 140 26.01 2.70 -14.43
CA SER A 140 26.72 3.47 -13.41
C SER A 140 25.73 4.05 -12.37
N PRO A 141 26.22 4.59 -11.24
CA PRO A 141 25.38 5.31 -10.27
C PRO A 141 24.60 6.47 -10.89
N ALA A 142 25.21 7.21 -11.82
CA ALA A 142 24.55 8.32 -12.54
C ALA A 142 23.36 7.84 -13.38
N HIS A 143 23.44 6.65 -13.98
CA HIS A 143 22.34 6.08 -14.74
C HIS A 143 21.15 5.74 -13.84
N LYS A 144 21.40 5.19 -12.64
CA LYS A 144 20.34 4.89 -11.66
C LYS A 144 19.55 6.15 -11.30
N LEU A 145 20.25 7.23 -11.00
CA LEU A 145 19.64 8.53 -10.70
C LEU A 145 18.81 9.06 -11.88
N ARG A 146 19.36 9.04 -13.11
CA ARG A 146 18.65 9.49 -14.31
C ARG A 146 17.38 8.70 -14.59
N ILE A 147 17.38 7.38 -14.35
CA ILE A 147 16.19 6.51 -14.51
C ILE A 147 15.12 6.89 -13.48
N VAL A 148 15.49 7.09 -12.21
CA VAL A 148 14.56 7.54 -11.16
C VAL A 148 13.93 8.88 -11.54
N GLU A 149 14.73 9.86 -11.93
CA GLU A 149 14.25 11.19 -12.34
C GLU A 149 13.31 11.12 -13.55
N ALA A 150 13.62 10.29 -14.55
CA ALA A 150 12.80 10.12 -15.73
C ALA A 150 11.42 9.52 -15.39
N LEU A 151 11.37 8.53 -14.49
CA LEU A 151 10.11 7.95 -13.99
C LEU A 151 9.28 8.96 -13.20
N GLN A 152 9.92 9.72 -12.30
CA GLN A 152 9.25 10.79 -11.53
C GLN A 152 8.68 11.89 -12.45
N HIS A 153 9.41 12.26 -13.51
CA HIS A 153 8.93 13.20 -14.54
C HIS A 153 7.68 12.71 -15.27
N ASN A 154 7.53 11.41 -15.43
CA ASN A 154 6.33 10.79 -16.00
C ASN A 154 5.16 10.72 -15.00
N GLY A 155 5.33 11.23 -13.76
CA GLY A 155 4.31 11.23 -12.72
C GLY A 155 4.24 9.95 -11.90
N GLU A 156 5.20 9.03 -12.08
CA GLU A 156 5.29 7.81 -11.30
C GLU A 156 5.79 8.09 -9.88
N VAL A 157 5.36 7.26 -8.93
CA VAL A 157 5.91 7.19 -7.57
C VAL A 157 6.95 6.08 -7.56
N VAL A 158 8.20 6.44 -7.34
CA VAL A 158 9.35 5.55 -7.50
C VAL A 158 9.87 5.09 -6.15
N ALA A 159 9.87 3.78 -5.91
CA ALA A 159 10.63 3.15 -4.85
C ALA A 159 11.96 2.62 -5.43
N MET A 160 13.09 2.98 -4.81
CA MET A 160 14.42 2.53 -5.20
C MET A 160 15.00 1.64 -4.12
N THR A 161 15.52 0.46 -4.51
CA THR A 161 16.24 -0.42 -3.57
C THR A 161 17.72 -0.43 -3.89
N GLY A 162 18.57 -0.43 -2.86
CA GLY A 162 20.02 -0.48 -3.02
C GLY A 162 20.73 -0.93 -1.74
N ASP A 163 21.98 -1.36 -1.88
CA ASP A 163 22.82 -1.83 -0.78
C ASP A 163 24.17 -1.13 -0.71
N GLY A 164 24.60 -0.46 -1.77
CA GLY A 164 25.92 0.13 -1.91
C GLY A 164 25.96 1.66 -1.78
N VAL A 165 27.15 2.19 -1.50
CA VAL A 165 27.43 3.63 -1.51
C VAL A 165 27.05 4.26 -2.87
N ASN A 166 27.20 3.50 -3.94
CA ASN A 166 26.88 3.91 -5.31
C ASN A 166 25.38 4.12 -5.55
N ASP A 167 24.53 3.58 -4.68
CA ASP A 167 23.07 3.70 -4.77
C ASP A 167 22.52 4.90 -3.99
N ALA A 168 23.31 5.44 -3.06
CA ALA A 168 22.87 6.52 -2.16
C ALA A 168 22.24 7.73 -2.89
N PRO A 169 22.78 8.26 -4.01
CA PRO A 169 22.15 9.37 -4.71
C PRO A 169 20.77 9.02 -5.29
N ALA A 170 20.61 7.78 -5.81
CA ALA A 170 19.33 7.32 -6.37
C ALA A 170 18.33 6.97 -5.27
N LEU A 171 18.77 6.41 -4.14
CA LEU A 171 17.95 6.16 -2.94
C LEU A 171 17.38 7.47 -2.38
N GLN A 172 18.23 8.48 -2.19
CA GLN A 172 17.80 9.79 -1.69
C GLN A 172 16.86 10.53 -2.66
N LYS A 173 17.01 10.31 -3.97
CA LYS A 173 16.20 10.97 -5.00
C LYS A 173 14.83 10.32 -5.20
N ALA A 174 14.71 9.03 -4.95
CA ALA A 174 13.46 8.30 -5.07
C ALA A 174 12.36 8.89 -4.17
N ASP A 175 11.10 8.61 -4.47
CA ASP A 175 10.00 8.98 -3.56
C ASP A 175 10.04 8.11 -2.28
N ILE A 176 10.63 6.91 -2.37
CA ILE A 176 10.91 6.03 -1.23
C ILE A 176 12.24 5.32 -1.50
N GLY A 177 13.29 5.68 -0.75
CA GLY A 177 14.56 4.97 -0.72
C GLY A 177 14.50 3.77 0.25
N ILE A 178 14.97 2.60 -0.19
CA ILE A 178 14.94 1.36 0.60
C ILE A 178 16.33 0.72 0.62
N ALA A 179 16.98 0.69 1.78
CA ALA A 179 18.28 0.04 1.94
C ALA A 179 18.17 -1.38 2.48
N MET A 180 19.13 -2.23 2.13
CA MET A 180 19.31 -3.54 2.77
C MET A 180 19.90 -3.36 4.16
N GLY A 181 19.39 -4.08 5.15
CA GLY A 181 19.79 -3.94 6.55
C GLY A 181 21.04 -4.72 6.90
N CYS A 182 21.14 -5.98 6.44
CA CYS A 182 22.30 -6.84 6.70
C CYS A 182 23.47 -6.54 5.76
N LYS A 183 23.21 -6.42 4.45
CA LYS A 183 24.22 -6.21 3.41
C LYS A 183 24.47 -4.75 3.09
N GLY A 184 23.53 -3.87 3.41
CA GLY A 184 23.59 -2.46 3.08
C GLY A 184 24.71 -1.73 3.84
N THR A 185 25.41 -0.86 3.11
CA THR A 185 26.39 0.07 3.69
C THR A 185 25.70 1.15 4.52
N ASP A 186 26.40 1.73 5.48
CA ASP A 186 25.85 2.82 6.30
C ASP A 186 25.42 4.01 5.43
N ALA A 187 26.19 4.33 4.37
CA ALA A 187 25.81 5.39 3.43
C ALA A 187 24.48 5.11 2.70
N ALA A 188 24.19 3.84 2.33
CA ALA A 188 22.92 3.47 1.71
C ALA A 188 21.77 3.58 2.73
N LYS A 189 22.00 3.15 3.98
CA LYS A 189 21.00 3.24 5.07
C LYS A 189 20.67 4.69 5.41
N ASP A 190 21.70 5.55 5.53
CA ASP A 190 21.53 6.98 5.84
C ASP A 190 20.82 7.74 4.70
N ALA A 191 20.95 7.27 3.45
CA ALA A 191 20.30 7.85 2.28
C ALA A 191 18.86 7.34 2.04
N SER A 192 18.36 6.41 2.86
CA SER A 192 17.10 5.70 2.63
C SER A 192 16.04 6.08 3.66
N ASP A 193 14.76 6.04 3.24
CA ASP A 193 13.60 6.22 4.11
C ASP A 193 13.27 4.96 4.91
N LEU A 194 13.58 3.78 4.36
CA LEU A 194 13.30 2.47 4.95
C LEU A 194 14.54 1.58 4.91
N VAL A 195 14.68 0.73 5.92
CA VAL A 195 15.73 -0.29 6.01
C VAL A 195 15.11 -1.67 6.17
N LEU A 196 15.42 -2.60 5.25
CA LEU A 196 14.94 -3.98 5.28
C LEU A 196 15.83 -4.83 6.20
N THR A 197 15.39 -5.16 7.38
CA THR A 197 16.17 -5.92 8.37
C THR A 197 16.48 -7.36 7.95
N ASP A 198 15.71 -7.91 7.02
CA ASP A 198 15.82 -9.28 6.51
C ASP A 198 16.43 -9.38 5.10
N ASP A 199 16.78 -8.26 4.47
CA ASP A 199 17.27 -8.16 3.08
C ASP A 199 16.36 -8.90 2.08
N ASN A 200 15.05 -8.94 2.34
CA ASN A 200 14.10 -9.69 1.53
C ASN A 200 13.17 -8.76 0.74
N PHE A 201 13.18 -8.88 -0.58
CA PHE A 201 12.29 -8.12 -1.47
C PHE A 201 10.79 -8.39 -1.19
N ALA A 202 10.44 -9.59 -0.70
CA ALA A 202 9.06 -9.93 -0.33
C ALA A 202 8.49 -9.04 0.78
N THR A 203 9.35 -8.53 1.66
CA THR A 203 8.97 -7.60 2.72
C THR A 203 8.51 -6.27 2.17
N ILE A 204 9.08 -5.80 1.04
CA ILE A 204 8.61 -4.59 0.34
C ILE A 204 7.18 -4.77 -0.15
N VAL A 205 6.86 -5.92 -0.75
CA VAL A 205 5.50 -6.21 -1.24
C VAL A 205 4.50 -6.25 -0.09
N THR A 206 4.89 -6.84 1.04
CA THR A 206 4.09 -6.83 2.27
C THR A 206 3.89 -5.40 2.78
N ALA A 207 4.93 -4.56 2.77
CA ALA A 207 4.82 -3.16 3.16
C ALA A 207 3.86 -2.37 2.24
N VAL A 208 3.92 -2.60 0.92
CA VAL A 208 2.96 -2.01 -0.04
C VAL A 208 1.53 -2.46 0.26
N GLN A 209 1.31 -3.74 0.53
CA GLN A 209 -0.01 -4.26 0.89
C GLN A 209 -0.54 -3.62 2.18
N GLN A 210 0.29 -3.52 3.21
CA GLN A 210 -0.09 -2.88 4.47
C GLN A 210 -0.34 -1.37 4.27
N GLY A 211 0.49 -0.68 3.49
CA GLY A 211 0.27 0.73 3.16
C GLY A 211 -1.07 0.97 2.45
N ARG A 212 -1.45 0.10 1.51
CA ARG A 212 -2.78 0.14 0.87
C ARG A 212 -3.91 -0.11 1.87
N THR A 213 -3.72 -1.05 2.79
CA THR A 213 -4.70 -1.34 3.87
C THR A 213 -4.89 -0.14 4.79
N VAL A 214 -3.80 0.46 5.24
CA VAL A 214 -3.84 1.68 6.09
C VAL A 214 -4.56 2.81 5.37
N TYR A 215 -4.26 3.03 4.08
CA TYR A 215 -4.95 4.04 3.28
C TYR A 215 -6.46 3.76 3.18
N ASP A 216 -6.86 2.53 2.88
CA ASP A 216 -8.26 2.13 2.81
C ASP A 216 -8.96 2.36 4.16
N ASN A 217 -8.31 2.04 5.27
CA ASN A 217 -8.85 2.25 6.61
C ASN A 217 -8.99 3.75 6.96
N ILE A 218 -8.03 4.59 6.54
CA ILE A 218 -8.15 6.06 6.65
C ILE A 218 -9.37 6.56 5.87
N VAL A 219 -9.58 6.08 4.65
CA VAL A 219 -10.76 6.46 3.84
C VAL A 219 -12.05 6.01 4.51
N LYS A 220 -12.10 4.80 5.09
CA LYS A 220 -13.25 4.31 5.86
C LYS A 220 -13.53 5.18 7.08
N ALA A 221 -12.50 5.57 7.83
CA ALA A 221 -12.64 6.47 8.97
C ALA A 221 -13.15 7.86 8.55
N ILE A 222 -12.67 8.41 7.43
CA ILE A 222 -13.17 9.68 6.87
C ILE A 222 -14.64 9.55 6.46
N LEU A 223 -15.00 8.45 5.77
CA LEU A 223 -16.38 8.16 5.38
C LEU A 223 -17.31 7.94 6.58
N PHE A 224 -16.78 7.60 7.74
CA PHE A 224 -17.53 7.50 9.00
C PHE A 224 -17.64 8.88 9.67
N ILE A 225 -16.52 9.52 9.98
CA ILE A 225 -16.47 10.75 10.79
C ILE A 225 -17.17 11.92 10.09
N LEU A 226 -16.92 12.17 8.81
CA LEU A 226 -17.45 13.37 8.17
C LEU A 226 -18.97 13.39 8.06
N PRO A 227 -19.68 12.29 7.65
CA PRO A 227 -21.13 12.29 7.60
C PRO A 227 -21.79 12.37 8.97
N THR A 228 -21.21 11.72 9.98
CA THR A 228 -21.77 11.76 11.35
C THR A 228 -21.61 13.15 11.96
N SER A 229 -20.43 13.78 11.83
CA SER A 229 -20.23 15.17 12.26
C SER A 229 -21.11 16.16 11.48
N LEU A 230 -21.37 15.90 10.19
CA LEU A 230 -22.31 16.73 9.43
C LEU A 230 -23.75 16.59 9.95
N ALA A 231 -24.18 15.38 10.32
CA ALA A 231 -25.49 15.15 10.91
C ALA A 231 -25.63 15.95 12.23
N GLU A 232 -24.63 15.84 13.13
CA GLU A 232 -24.60 16.62 14.38
C GLU A 232 -24.68 18.12 14.16
N ALA A 233 -23.79 18.66 13.30
CA ALA A 233 -23.75 20.08 12.99
C ALA A 233 -25.06 20.56 12.33
N SER A 234 -25.64 19.76 11.43
CA SER A 234 -26.89 20.09 10.75
C SER A 234 -28.07 20.13 11.71
N VAL A 235 -28.15 19.18 12.64
CA VAL A 235 -29.21 19.09 13.64
C VAL A 235 -29.21 20.35 14.49
N ILE A 236 -28.05 20.82 14.94
CA ILE A 236 -27.95 22.04 15.74
C ILE A 236 -28.26 23.28 14.90
N SER A 237 -27.63 23.38 13.72
CA SER A 237 -27.78 24.55 12.85
C SER A 237 -29.22 24.75 12.39
N ILE A 238 -29.91 23.69 12.00
CA ILE A 238 -31.31 23.72 11.57
C ILE A 238 -32.21 24.13 12.76
N ALA A 239 -31.98 23.56 13.96
CA ALA A 239 -32.76 23.92 15.13
C ALA A 239 -32.64 25.42 15.46
N ILE A 240 -31.44 25.98 15.41
CA ILE A 240 -31.18 27.42 15.66
C ILE A 240 -31.85 28.28 14.58
N LEU A 241 -31.66 27.96 13.31
CA LEU A 241 -32.20 28.72 12.17
C LEU A 241 -33.73 28.76 12.15
N LEU A 242 -34.35 27.67 12.58
CA LEU A 242 -35.82 27.55 12.60
C LEU A 242 -36.44 27.91 13.96
N GLY A 243 -35.63 28.31 14.95
CA GLY A 243 -36.11 28.63 16.29
C GLY A 243 -36.75 27.44 17.03
N LEU A 244 -36.29 26.20 16.71
CA LEU A 244 -36.79 24.97 17.33
C LEU A 244 -36.04 24.67 18.63
N VAL A 245 -36.61 23.77 19.42
CA VAL A 245 -35.92 23.21 20.59
C VAL A 245 -34.64 22.53 20.15
N LEU A 246 -33.52 22.87 20.78
CA LEU A 246 -32.24 22.21 20.49
C LEU A 246 -32.32 20.72 20.81
N PRO A 247 -32.08 19.83 19.84
CA PRO A 247 -32.17 18.38 20.05
C PRO A 247 -31.10 17.84 20.99
N ILE A 248 -29.99 18.55 21.12
CA ILE A 248 -28.80 18.11 21.86
C ILE A 248 -28.22 19.31 22.60
N THR A 249 -27.85 19.14 23.87
CA THR A 249 -27.12 20.16 24.65
C THR A 249 -25.60 20.13 24.36
N PRO A 250 -24.84 21.21 24.62
CA PRO A 250 -23.39 21.20 24.44
C PRO A 250 -22.68 20.09 25.22
N ALA A 251 -23.12 19.77 26.43
CA ALA A 251 -22.55 18.69 27.22
C ALA A 251 -22.82 17.30 26.59
N GLN A 252 -24.02 17.11 26.05
CA GLN A 252 -24.39 15.87 25.36
C GLN A 252 -23.62 15.68 24.03
N ILE A 253 -23.35 16.77 23.29
CA ILE A 253 -22.49 16.69 22.07
C ILE A 253 -21.08 16.25 22.44
N LEU A 254 -20.52 16.86 23.50
CA LEU A 254 -19.20 16.45 23.98
C LEU A 254 -19.16 14.98 24.38
N TRP A 255 -20.20 14.50 25.05
CA TRP A 255 -20.35 13.09 25.39
C TRP A 255 -20.38 12.20 24.15
N VAL A 256 -21.24 12.48 23.18
CA VAL A 256 -21.36 11.70 21.94
C VAL A 256 -20.02 11.62 21.24
N ASN A 257 -19.40 12.77 20.92
CA ASN A 257 -18.12 12.80 20.23
C ASN A 257 -17.00 12.06 20.98
N MET A 258 -16.99 12.13 22.31
CA MET A 258 -16.00 11.42 23.12
C MET A 258 -16.16 9.89 23.02
N ILE A 259 -17.39 9.37 23.06
CA ILE A 259 -17.61 7.92 23.08
C ILE A 259 -17.65 7.31 21.68
N THR A 260 -18.10 8.04 20.65
CA THR A 260 -18.28 7.47 19.30
C THR A 260 -17.09 7.79 18.38
N ALA A 261 -16.70 9.04 18.23
CA ALA A 261 -15.65 9.43 17.29
C ALA A 261 -14.31 8.76 17.64
N ILE A 262 -13.95 8.71 18.93
CA ILE A 262 -12.71 8.06 19.35
C ILE A 262 -12.81 6.54 19.22
N THR A 263 -13.90 5.94 19.73
CA THR A 263 -13.99 4.48 19.86
C THR A 263 -14.34 3.81 18.52
N LEU A 264 -15.36 4.30 17.82
CA LEU A 264 -15.85 3.68 16.58
C LEU A 264 -14.91 3.97 15.40
N ALA A 265 -14.41 5.21 15.28
CA ALA A 265 -13.46 5.53 14.21
C ALA A 265 -12.13 4.79 14.38
N LEU A 266 -11.63 4.66 15.63
CA LEU A 266 -10.43 3.90 15.92
C LEU A 266 -10.60 2.41 15.55
N ALA A 267 -11.78 1.84 15.75
CA ALA A 267 -12.05 0.45 15.38
C ALA A 267 -11.87 0.19 13.87
N LEU A 268 -12.19 1.18 13.01
CA LEU A 268 -11.98 1.09 11.56
C LEU A 268 -10.49 1.07 11.17
N SER A 269 -9.61 1.62 12.01
CA SER A 269 -8.16 1.61 11.76
C SER A 269 -7.54 0.22 11.91
N PHE A 270 -8.22 -0.71 12.59
CA PHE A 270 -7.80 -2.09 12.79
C PHE A 270 -8.46 -3.07 11.82
N GLU A 271 -9.17 -2.59 10.80
CA GLU A 271 -9.73 -3.47 9.77
C GLU A 271 -8.62 -4.16 8.98
N THR A 272 -8.85 -5.44 8.69
CA THR A 272 -7.91 -6.27 7.93
C THR A 272 -7.91 -5.92 6.44
N THR A 273 -6.85 -6.32 5.73
CA THR A 273 -6.72 -6.14 4.28
C THR A 273 -7.93 -6.75 3.54
N GLU A 274 -8.57 -5.96 2.69
CA GLU A 274 -9.66 -6.44 1.84
C GLU A 274 -9.15 -7.37 0.73
N PRO A 275 -9.92 -8.41 0.36
CA PRO A 275 -9.61 -9.22 -0.81
C PRO A 275 -9.47 -8.35 -2.06
N GLY A 276 -8.45 -8.63 -2.88
CA GLY A 276 -8.21 -7.88 -4.11
C GLY A 276 -7.41 -6.58 -3.94
N THR A 277 -6.96 -6.22 -2.74
CA THR A 277 -6.12 -5.02 -2.51
C THR A 277 -4.87 -5.00 -3.39
N MET A 278 -4.24 -6.16 -3.62
CA MET A 278 -3.07 -6.32 -4.51
C MET A 278 -3.45 -6.70 -5.96
N GLN A 279 -4.70 -6.51 -6.36
CA GLN A 279 -5.17 -6.66 -7.73
C GLN A 279 -5.65 -5.34 -8.33
N ARG A 280 -5.59 -4.26 -7.57
CA ARG A 280 -5.95 -2.91 -8.00
C ARG A 280 -4.72 -2.17 -8.51
N ALA A 281 -4.90 -1.40 -9.58
CA ALA A 281 -3.88 -0.46 -10.06
C ALA A 281 -3.50 0.57 -8.97
N PRO A 282 -2.27 1.10 -9.00
CA PRO A 282 -1.87 2.20 -8.13
C PRO A 282 -2.78 3.40 -8.30
N ARG A 283 -3.01 4.12 -7.21
CA ARG A 283 -3.80 5.34 -7.22
C ARG A 283 -3.03 6.47 -7.90
N PRO A 284 -3.70 7.29 -8.74
CA PRO A 284 -3.07 8.49 -9.30
C PRO A 284 -2.54 9.42 -8.20
N ARG A 285 -1.32 9.95 -8.39
CA ARG A 285 -0.64 10.82 -7.40
C ARG A 285 -1.47 12.04 -6.98
N GLN A 286 -2.28 12.58 -7.89
CA GLN A 286 -3.10 13.78 -7.67
C GLN A 286 -4.48 13.49 -7.07
N GLN A 287 -4.85 12.24 -6.84
CA GLN A 287 -6.16 11.90 -6.31
C GLN A 287 -6.27 12.27 -4.82
N GLY A 288 -7.08 13.28 -4.52
CA GLY A 288 -7.37 13.66 -3.14
C GLY A 288 -8.16 12.61 -2.36
N LEU A 289 -8.17 12.72 -1.04
CA LEU A 289 -8.96 11.86 -0.15
C LEU A 289 -10.47 12.08 -0.31
N ILE A 290 -10.87 13.35 -0.54
CA ILE A 290 -12.28 13.74 -0.72
C ILE A 290 -12.59 13.75 -2.20
N THR A 291 -13.22 12.68 -2.68
CA THR A 291 -13.72 12.57 -4.05
C THR A 291 -15.18 13.04 -4.12
N ALA A 292 -15.70 13.29 -5.33
CA ALA A 292 -17.12 13.62 -5.52
C ALA A 292 -18.05 12.55 -4.91
N HIS A 293 -17.63 11.29 -4.92
CA HIS A 293 -18.33 10.20 -4.29
C HIS A 293 -18.39 10.35 -2.76
N VAL A 294 -17.26 10.67 -2.13
CA VAL A 294 -17.19 10.93 -0.67
C VAL A 294 -18.13 12.09 -0.31
N LEU A 295 -18.13 13.16 -1.11
CA LEU A 295 -19.00 14.32 -0.89
C LEU A 295 -20.48 13.98 -1.02
N GLN A 296 -20.89 13.20 -2.03
CA GLN A 296 -22.28 12.75 -2.17
C GLN A 296 -22.74 11.92 -0.97
N ARG A 297 -21.88 11.01 -0.51
CA ARG A 297 -22.15 10.15 0.63
C ARG A 297 -22.22 10.95 1.93
N LEU A 298 -21.34 11.93 2.10
CA LEU A 298 -21.36 12.88 3.22
C LEU A 298 -22.73 13.56 3.35
N LEU A 299 -23.22 14.15 2.26
CA LEU A 299 -24.50 14.86 2.27
C LEU A 299 -25.68 13.90 2.47
N PHE A 300 -25.69 12.76 1.79
CA PHE A 300 -26.78 11.79 1.85
C PHE A 300 -26.93 11.19 3.26
N VAL A 301 -25.83 10.70 3.83
CA VAL A 301 -25.84 10.05 5.14
C VAL A 301 -26.04 11.06 6.26
N GLY A 302 -25.41 12.24 6.15
CA GLY A 302 -25.64 13.35 7.10
C GLY A 302 -27.10 13.80 7.12
N ALA A 303 -27.76 13.89 5.95
CA ALA A 303 -29.19 14.19 5.87
C ALA A 303 -30.05 13.10 6.52
N LEU A 304 -29.74 11.81 6.26
CA LEU A 304 -30.48 10.70 6.88
C LEU A 304 -30.37 10.73 8.42
N GLY A 305 -29.18 10.96 8.97
CA GLY A 305 -28.98 11.11 10.40
C GLY A 305 -29.77 12.28 10.98
N SER A 306 -29.73 13.44 10.31
CA SER A 306 -30.50 14.61 10.72
C SER A 306 -32.01 14.35 10.72
N VAL A 307 -32.55 13.71 9.68
CA VAL A 307 -33.96 13.34 9.58
C VAL A 307 -34.35 12.37 10.69
N LEU A 308 -33.52 11.39 11.01
CA LEU A 308 -33.79 10.45 12.10
C LEU A 308 -33.87 11.17 13.45
N VAL A 309 -32.87 12.02 13.75
CA VAL A 309 -32.78 12.74 15.03
C VAL A 309 -33.96 13.70 15.20
N PHE A 310 -34.29 14.54 14.19
CA PHE A 310 -35.40 15.43 14.23
C PHE A 310 -36.73 14.69 14.24
N GLY A 311 -36.87 13.60 13.50
CA GLY A 311 -38.04 12.77 13.45
C GLY A 311 -38.42 12.22 14.84
N LEU A 312 -37.41 11.67 15.55
CA LEU A 312 -37.66 11.12 16.88
C LEU A 312 -37.85 12.22 17.93
N LEU A 313 -37.12 13.34 17.86
CA LEU A 313 -37.38 14.51 18.71
C LEU A 313 -38.83 15.01 18.56
N TYR A 314 -39.28 15.19 17.32
CA TYR A 314 -40.61 15.69 17.03
C TYR A 314 -41.69 14.71 17.51
N LEU A 315 -41.51 13.41 17.30
CA LEU A 315 -42.42 12.37 17.78
C LEU A 315 -42.55 12.39 19.31
N ALA A 316 -41.44 12.55 20.05
CA ALA A 316 -41.47 12.66 21.50
C ALA A 316 -42.23 13.92 21.98
N LEU A 317 -41.93 15.07 21.37
CA LEU A 317 -42.64 16.32 21.72
C LEU A 317 -44.14 16.27 21.41
N GLN A 318 -44.55 15.65 20.30
CA GLN A 318 -45.98 15.46 19.96
C GLN A 318 -46.71 14.54 20.93
N ARG A 319 -46.01 13.62 21.58
CA ARG A 319 -46.59 12.75 22.65
C ARG A 319 -46.78 13.53 23.97
N GLY A 320 -46.22 14.72 24.08
CA GLY A 320 -46.20 15.48 25.32
C GLY A 320 -45.10 15.11 26.29
N ASP A 321 -44.04 14.42 25.81
CA ASP A 321 -42.88 14.10 26.62
C ASP A 321 -42.12 15.38 26.99
N SER A 322 -41.36 15.35 28.10
CA SER A 322 -40.54 16.48 28.49
C SER A 322 -39.43 16.77 27.46
N VAL A 323 -38.91 17.99 27.45
CA VAL A 323 -37.80 18.37 26.55
C VAL A 323 -36.56 17.52 26.83
N GLU A 324 -36.31 17.19 28.09
CA GLU A 324 -35.18 16.34 28.52
C GLU A 324 -35.35 14.91 27.98
N GLN A 325 -36.58 14.36 28.02
CA GLN A 325 -36.87 13.02 27.46
C GLN A 325 -36.69 13.04 25.95
N ALA A 326 -37.22 14.05 25.24
CA ALA A 326 -37.08 14.20 23.80
C ALA A 326 -35.61 14.34 23.36
N ARG A 327 -34.80 15.10 24.12
CA ARG A 327 -33.33 15.20 23.90
C ARG A 327 -32.63 13.88 24.15
N THR A 328 -32.99 13.17 25.22
CA THR A 328 -32.41 11.85 25.50
C THR A 328 -32.67 10.89 24.36
N LEU A 329 -33.89 10.88 23.80
CA LEU A 329 -34.24 10.08 22.63
C LEU A 329 -33.39 10.46 21.39
N ALA A 330 -33.25 11.77 21.14
CA ALA A 330 -32.47 12.30 20.04
C ALA A 330 -30.94 11.93 20.14
N VAL A 331 -30.35 12.03 21.33
CA VAL A 331 -28.99 11.62 21.58
C VAL A 331 -28.77 10.13 21.37
N ASN A 332 -29.68 9.30 21.88
CA ASN A 332 -29.62 7.86 21.65
C ASN A 332 -29.82 7.51 20.17
N ALA A 333 -30.69 8.20 19.46
CA ALA A 333 -30.86 8.04 18.02
C ALA A 333 -29.56 8.33 17.26
N LEU A 334 -28.84 9.39 17.64
CA LEU A 334 -27.58 9.75 17.04
C LEU A 334 -26.51 8.70 17.30
N VAL A 335 -26.31 8.27 18.55
CA VAL A 335 -25.30 7.26 18.91
C VAL A 335 -25.57 5.92 18.22
N PHE A 336 -26.82 5.46 18.22
CA PHE A 336 -27.16 4.19 17.55
C PHE A 336 -27.13 4.30 16.04
N TYR A 337 -27.49 5.44 15.44
CA TYR A 337 -27.27 5.72 14.04
C TYR A 337 -25.77 5.57 13.67
N GLU A 338 -24.86 6.09 14.47
CA GLU A 338 -23.42 5.97 14.24
C GLU A 338 -22.94 4.53 14.39
N ILE A 339 -23.43 3.77 15.40
CA ILE A 339 -23.13 2.35 15.55
C ILE A 339 -23.54 1.56 14.29
N PHE A 340 -24.76 1.77 13.80
CA PHE A 340 -25.25 1.08 12.61
C PHE A 340 -24.52 1.53 11.34
N TYR A 341 -24.22 2.82 11.23
CA TYR A 341 -23.46 3.35 10.10
C TYR A 341 -22.00 2.88 10.08
N LEU A 342 -21.39 2.59 11.23
CA LEU A 342 -20.07 1.97 11.30
C LEU A 342 -20.00 0.70 10.43
N PHE A 343 -21.03 -0.16 10.50
CA PHE A 343 -21.09 -1.37 9.70
C PHE A 343 -21.16 -1.07 8.19
N ASN A 344 -21.84 0.01 7.80
CA ASN A 344 -21.83 0.46 6.41
C ASN A 344 -20.43 0.94 5.94
N CYS A 345 -19.62 1.54 6.82
CA CYS A 345 -18.31 2.08 6.45
C CYS A 345 -17.22 1.01 6.26
N ARG A 346 -17.42 -0.20 6.82
CA ARG A 346 -16.41 -1.28 6.80
C ARG A 346 -16.10 -1.80 5.41
N SER A 347 -17.04 -1.75 4.48
CA SER A 347 -16.83 -2.16 3.09
C SER A 347 -17.54 -1.23 2.14
N GLN A 348 -16.93 -1.05 0.97
CA GLN A 348 -17.57 -0.33 -0.15
C GLN A 348 -18.62 -1.20 -0.88
N GLN A 349 -18.53 -2.52 -0.74
CA GLN A 349 -19.52 -3.46 -1.27
C GLN A 349 -20.66 -3.66 -0.26
N PRO A 350 -21.88 -4.03 -0.73
CA PRO A 350 -22.99 -4.38 0.15
C PRO A 350 -22.63 -5.49 1.13
N LEU A 351 -23.12 -5.41 2.38
CA LEU A 351 -22.81 -6.38 3.44
C LEU A 351 -23.16 -7.82 3.05
N TRP A 352 -24.26 -8.04 2.31
CA TRP A 352 -24.68 -9.37 1.88
C TRP A 352 -23.82 -9.98 0.76
N GLN A 353 -22.98 -9.18 0.11
CA GLN A 353 -21.99 -9.67 -0.89
C GLN A 353 -20.63 -9.95 -0.24
N HIS A 354 -20.44 -9.55 1.00
CA HIS A 354 -19.18 -9.70 1.71
C HIS A 354 -19.07 -11.10 2.30
N ARG A 355 -18.04 -11.85 1.91
CA ARG A 355 -17.78 -13.21 2.41
C ARG A 355 -17.07 -13.25 3.77
N GLN A 356 -16.65 -12.11 4.31
CA GLN A 356 -15.99 -12.03 5.60
C GLN A 356 -16.97 -11.82 6.74
N PRO A 357 -16.67 -12.32 7.97
CA PRO A 357 -17.54 -12.14 9.12
C PRO A 357 -17.80 -10.66 9.42
N VAL A 358 -19.01 -10.38 9.92
CA VAL A 358 -19.47 -9.04 10.29
C VAL A 358 -18.68 -8.55 11.52
N GLY A 359 -17.48 -8.00 11.30
CA GLY A 359 -16.65 -7.38 12.34
C GLY A 359 -15.56 -8.29 12.88
N GLY A 360 -14.33 -7.75 12.92
CA GLY A 360 -13.25 -8.29 13.74
C GLY A 360 -13.47 -7.97 15.22
N PRO A 361 -12.69 -8.57 16.15
CA PRO A 361 -12.78 -8.30 17.57
C PRO A 361 -12.74 -6.81 17.95
N PRO A 362 -11.91 -5.94 17.32
CA PRO A 362 -11.87 -4.52 17.66
C PRO A 362 -13.21 -3.78 17.45
N VAL A 363 -13.93 -4.11 16.38
CA VAL A 363 -15.22 -3.49 16.08
C VAL A 363 -16.25 -3.86 17.13
N TRP A 364 -16.35 -5.14 17.50
CA TRP A 364 -17.31 -5.58 18.52
C TRP A 364 -16.96 -5.06 19.91
N ILE A 365 -15.68 -4.97 20.26
CA ILE A 365 -15.23 -4.34 21.52
C ILE A 365 -15.68 -2.87 21.54
N ALA A 366 -15.46 -2.12 20.46
CA ALA A 366 -15.86 -0.73 20.34
C ALA A 366 -17.40 -0.57 20.48
N VAL A 367 -18.17 -1.38 19.76
CA VAL A 367 -19.64 -1.33 19.81
C VAL A 367 -20.14 -1.64 21.22
N VAL A 368 -19.65 -2.70 21.85
CA VAL A 368 -20.04 -3.06 23.23
C VAL A 368 -19.67 -1.95 24.21
N ALA A 369 -18.49 -1.36 24.08
CA ALA A 369 -18.05 -0.26 24.94
C ALA A 369 -18.99 0.96 24.80
N VAL A 370 -19.30 1.38 23.55
CA VAL A 370 -20.22 2.51 23.31
C VAL A 370 -21.61 2.21 23.83
N VAL A 371 -22.16 1.00 23.62
CA VAL A 371 -23.46 0.60 24.15
C VAL A 371 -23.48 0.64 25.68
N CYS A 372 -22.43 0.10 26.34
CA CYS A 372 -22.33 0.16 27.79
C CYS A 372 -22.28 1.59 28.32
N LEU A 373 -21.46 2.46 27.69
CA LEU A 373 -21.37 3.87 28.05
C LEU A 373 -22.69 4.60 27.85
N GLN A 374 -23.41 4.29 26.76
CA GLN A 374 -24.70 4.90 26.47
C GLN A 374 -25.81 4.43 27.43
N LEU A 375 -25.77 3.18 27.89
CA LEU A 375 -26.64 2.71 28.96
C LEU A 375 -26.34 3.41 30.29
N MET A 376 -25.05 3.63 30.60
CA MET A 376 -24.66 4.41 31.77
C MET A 376 -25.16 5.86 31.69
N PHE A 377 -25.08 6.51 30.51
CA PHE A 377 -25.62 7.84 30.25
C PHE A 377 -27.12 7.91 30.56
N ASN A 378 -27.89 6.89 30.19
CA ASN A 378 -29.34 6.87 30.38
C ASN A 378 -29.77 6.49 31.81
N TYR A 379 -29.02 5.63 32.51
CA TYR A 379 -29.52 5.00 33.74
C TYR A 379 -28.66 5.26 34.99
N LEU A 380 -27.38 5.70 34.86
CA LEU A 380 -26.52 5.96 36.02
C LEU A 380 -26.86 7.33 36.64
N PRO A 381 -27.29 7.41 37.92
CA PRO A 381 -27.79 8.64 38.53
C PRO A 381 -26.87 9.85 38.35
N GLY A 382 -25.56 9.74 38.64
CA GLY A 382 -24.61 10.84 38.50
C GLY A 382 -24.45 11.35 37.06
N LEU A 383 -24.49 10.49 36.06
CA LEU A 383 -24.43 10.92 34.66
C LEU A 383 -25.76 11.54 34.21
N LYS A 384 -26.88 11.00 34.65
CA LYS A 384 -28.21 11.58 34.37
C LYS A 384 -28.30 13.04 34.83
N ASP A 385 -27.80 13.34 36.01
CA ASP A 385 -27.83 14.70 36.56
C ASP A 385 -26.92 15.66 35.76
N VAL A 386 -25.73 15.22 35.39
CA VAL A 386 -24.77 16.02 34.60
C VAL A 386 -25.28 16.31 33.20
N PHE A 387 -25.83 15.29 32.52
CA PHE A 387 -26.26 15.40 31.13
C PHE A 387 -27.73 15.69 30.96
N GLN A 388 -28.48 15.82 32.05
CA GLN A 388 -29.97 16.00 32.05
C GLN A 388 -30.67 14.92 31.20
N SER A 389 -30.18 13.67 31.28
CA SER A 389 -30.70 12.55 30.53
C SER A 389 -31.80 11.83 31.34
N GLN A 390 -32.65 11.08 30.65
CA GLN A 390 -33.70 10.29 31.25
C GLN A 390 -33.62 8.82 30.75
N GLY A 391 -34.19 7.88 31.52
CA GLY A 391 -34.28 6.49 31.09
C GLY A 391 -35.26 6.34 29.96
N LEU A 392 -34.92 5.57 28.94
CA LEU A 392 -35.82 5.24 27.84
C LEU A 392 -36.67 4.00 28.16
N ASP A 393 -37.95 4.02 27.76
CA ASP A 393 -38.81 2.86 27.83
C ASP A 393 -38.56 1.88 26.65
N THR A 394 -39.18 0.70 26.69
CA THR A 394 -39.02 -0.33 25.65
C THR A 394 -39.49 0.14 24.28
N ARG A 395 -40.50 0.99 24.23
CA ARG A 395 -41.08 1.54 23.00
C ARG A 395 -40.11 2.57 22.39
N GLU A 396 -39.50 3.43 23.20
CA GLU A 396 -38.51 4.41 22.79
C GLU A 396 -37.26 3.73 22.27
N TRP A 397 -36.80 2.68 22.95
CA TRP A 397 -35.69 1.84 22.44
C TRP A 397 -36.04 1.21 21.10
N SER A 398 -37.29 0.74 20.91
CA SER A 398 -37.69 0.18 19.61
C SER A 398 -37.63 1.20 18.47
N TRP A 399 -37.91 2.48 18.74
CA TRP A 399 -37.81 3.55 17.75
C TRP A 399 -36.35 3.92 17.43
N VAL A 400 -35.49 4.01 18.45
CA VAL A 400 -34.06 4.27 18.27
C VAL A 400 -33.45 3.17 17.43
N LEU A 401 -33.61 1.91 17.83
CA LEU A 401 -33.01 0.77 17.13
C LEU A 401 -33.62 0.57 15.75
N GLY A 402 -34.92 0.67 15.60
CA GLY A 402 -35.63 0.52 14.33
C GLY A 402 -35.27 1.62 13.33
N GLY A 403 -35.23 2.88 13.79
CA GLY A 403 -34.82 4.02 12.96
C GLY A 403 -33.38 3.93 12.51
N SER A 404 -32.47 3.57 13.41
CA SER A 404 -31.05 3.40 13.09
C SER A 404 -30.80 2.21 12.14
N ALA A 405 -31.48 1.10 12.35
CA ALA A 405 -31.44 -0.06 11.44
C ALA A 405 -31.98 0.29 10.04
N LEU A 406 -33.04 1.13 9.96
CA LEU A 406 -33.55 1.61 8.68
C LEU A 406 -32.52 2.42 7.92
N VAL A 407 -31.74 3.29 8.60
CA VAL A 407 -30.63 4.03 7.96
C VAL A 407 -29.58 3.07 7.42
N LEU A 408 -29.18 2.04 8.18
CA LEU A 408 -28.26 1.01 7.69
C LEU A 408 -28.78 0.38 6.40
N VAL A 409 -30.05 -0.04 6.36
CA VAL A 409 -30.66 -0.68 5.18
C VAL A 409 -30.68 0.28 3.98
N ILE A 410 -31.05 1.54 4.18
CA ILE A 410 -31.09 2.55 3.12
C ILE A 410 -29.68 2.75 2.51
N VAL A 411 -28.64 2.83 3.35
CA VAL A 411 -27.25 2.98 2.89
C VAL A 411 -26.77 1.73 2.16
N GLU A 412 -27.14 0.53 2.63
CA GLU A 412 -26.78 -0.70 1.91
C GLU A 412 -27.50 -0.82 0.56
N LEU A 413 -28.76 -0.41 0.47
CA LEU A 413 -29.49 -0.33 -0.80
C LEU A 413 -28.83 0.65 -1.78
N GLU A 414 -28.36 1.81 -1.28
CA GLU A 414 -27.64 2.78 -2.10
C GLU A 414 -26.35 2.16 -2.67
N LYS A 415 -25.58 1.44 -1.86
CA LYS A 415 -24.39 0.72 -2.32
C LYS A 415 -24.73 -0.31 -3.40
N TRP A 416 -25.77 -1.08 -3.20
CA TRP A 416 -26.22 -2.10 -4.14
C TRP A 416 -26.65 -1.50 -5.49
N LEU A 417 -27.45 -0.44 -5.46
CA LEU A 417 -27.88 0.27 -6.66
C LEU A 417 -26.69 0.82 -7.43
N ARG A 418 -25.67 1.27 -6.73
CA ARG A 418 -24.46 1.82 -7.33
C ARG A 418 -23.57 0.73 -7.92
N SER A 419 -23.38 -0.39 -7.24
CA SER A 419 -22.59 -1.52 -7.75
C SER A 419 -23.19 -2.09 -9.04
N ASN A 420 -24.52 -2.16 -9.13
CA ASN A 420 -25.22 -2.62 -10.34
C ASN A 420 -25.11 -1.64 -11.53
N ARG A 421 -24.92 -0.33 -11.27
CA ARG A 421 -24.73 0.68 -12.34
C ARG A 421 -23.30 0.72 -12.87
N ALA A 422 -22.32 0.31 -12.09
CA ALA A 422 -20.91 0.33 -12.50
C ALA A 422 -20.55 -0.82 -13.46
N GLY A 423 -21.40 -1.84 -13.64
CA GLY A 423 -21.13 -3.03 -14.46
C GLY A 423 -20.08 -3.94 -13.85
N PRO A 424 -19.96 -5.19 -14.29
CA PRO A 424 -18.79 -6.01 -13.96
C PRO A 424 -17.58 -5.41 -14.69
N GLY A 425 -16.63 -4.84 -13.93
CA GLY A 425 -15.34 -4.35 -14.44
C GLY A 425 -14.36 -5.50 -14.69
#